data_e07ac806c88c9d84f91ed720305919be
#
_entry.id   e07ac806c88c9d84f91ed720305919be
#
_cell.length_a   1.000
_cell.length_b   1.000
_cell.length_c   1.000
_cell.angle_alpha   90.00
_cell.angle_beta   90.00
_cell.angle_gamma   90.00
#
_symmetry.space_group_name_H-M   'P 1'
#
loop_
_entity.id
_entity.type
_entity.pdbx_description
1 polymer ?
#
loop_
_entity_poly.entity_id
_entity_poly.type
_entity_poly.pdbx_seq_one_letter_code
_entity_poly.pdbx_strand_id
1 'polypeptide(L)'
;MKIFRVLILSILFFHCKEDKTITRQLPPLEENVMALKYAEGFQINNSTSSTTVEITKAWPEAEKKYRYLLLTKEQASKTTYNKEDYDGVIITPISKTVVTSTTHIPALELLEVEGTLVGFPGTDYVSSKKTRTLIDNKKVRELGKNEGINTEVLLNLNPDAVIGFGVDGVNKTFETIKKAGIPVIYNGDWVESSALAKAEWIKFFGVLFNKEKEADSIFNKIETDYLEAKKIAKQAKTRPTVLSGAMHKDVWYLPNGSSSEAQFLKDANVNYLWSDTTGNGSLALSFEAVFDKAKNADLWLSPSYYGSCEQLKNVNALYTNFEAFKRKDIYTFSNTKGETGGVLYYELGTARPDLVLKDLIKICHPELLKDYKPFFFKKLN
;
A
#
# COMPACT_ATOMS: atom_id res chain seq x y z
N MET A 1 45.82 -27.64 -85.21
CA MET A 1 46.59 -27.45 -84.00
C MET A 1 45.76 -26.52 -83.12
N LYS A 2 44.94 -27.07 -82.21
CA LYS A 2 44.00 -26.31 -81.33
C LYS A 2 44.57 -26.30 -79.91
N ILE A 3 44.91 -25.12 -79.42
CA ILE A 3 45.47 -24.92 -78.09
C ILE A 3 44.29 -24.76 -77.15
N PHE A 4 44.15 -25.68 -76.17
CA PHE A 4 43.17 -25.65 -75.10
C PHE A 4 43.74 -24.80 -73.94
N ARG A 5 43.15 -23.66 -73.68
CA ARG A 5 43.45 -22.88 -72.47
C ARG A 5 42.59 -23.37 -71.32
N VAL A 6 43.21 -23.94 -70.30
CA VAL A 6 42.59 -24.30 -69.04
C VAL A 6 42.57 -23.08 -68.12
N LEU A 7 41.35 -22.65 -67.76
CA LEU A 7 41.13 -21.54 -66.84
C LEU A 7 41.03 -22.16 -65.42
N ILE A 8 42.04 -21.94 -64.59
CA ILE A 8 42.00 -22.36 -63.15
C ILE A 8 41.22 -21.33 -62.38
N LEU A 9 40.04 -21.67 -61.90
CA LEU A 9 39.18 -20.83 -61.05
C LEU A 9 39.57 -21.04 -59.58
N SER A 10 40.28 -20.09 -58.98
CA SER A 10 40.64 -20.11 -57.55
C SER A 10 39.42 -19.75 -56.73
N ILE A 11 38.83 -20.71 -56.03
CA ILE A 11 37.78 -20.51 -55.07
C ILE A 11 38.43 -20.11 -53.75
N LEU A 12 38.31 -18.83 -53.40
CA LEU A 12 38.67 -18.33 -52.05
C LEU A 12 37.53 -18.69 -51.08
N PHE A 13 37.80 -19.65 -50.19
CA PHE A 13 36.93 -19.92 -49.04
C PHE A 13 37.09 -18.80 -48.02
N PHE A 14 36.12 -17.91 -47.93
CA PHE A 14 35.97 -17.04 -46.78
C PHE A 14 35.47 -17.91 -45.60
N HIS A 15 36.33 -18.18 -44.67
CA HIS A 15 36.00 -18.80 -43.40
C HIS A 15 35.34 -17.72 -42.51
N CYS A 16 34.00 -17.66 -42.51
CA CYS A 16 33.26 -16.90 -41.51
C CYS A 16 33.48 -17.60 -40.16
N LYS A 17 34.22 -16.95 -39.26
CA LYS A 17 34.27 -17.35 -37.87
C LYS A 17 32.91 -17.08 -37.28
N GLU A 18 32.07 -18.09 -37.08
CA GLU A 18 30.90 -18.01 -36.22
C GLU A 18 31.41 -17.75 -34.80
N ASP A 19 31.19 -16.53 -34.30
CA ASP A 19 31.25 -16.24 -32.91
C ASP A 19 30.11 -17.07 -32.22
N LYS A 20 30.50 -18.19 -31.67
CA LYS A 20 29.60 -18.97 -30.78
C LYS A 20 29.27 -18.08 -29.57
N THR A 21 28.17 -17.37 -29.66
CA THR A 21 27.51 -16.80 -28.49
C THR A 21 27.21 -17.98 -27.58
N ILE A 22 27.98 -18.13 -26.50
CA ILE A 22 27.74 -19.13 -25.47
C ILE A 22 26.49 -18.66 -24.74
N THR A 23 25.32 -19.08 -25.24
CA THR A 23 24.08 -19.00 -24.52
C THR A 23 24.22 -19.98 -23.34
N ARG A 24 24.72 -19.50 -22.23
CA ARG A 24 24.64 -20.24 -20.98
C ARG A 24 23.17 -20.31 -20.61
N GLN A 25 22.52 -21.43 -20.94
CA GLN A 25 21.25 -21.80 -20.33
C GLN A 25 21.49 -21.83 -18.83
N LEU A 26 20.85 -20.92 -18.13
CA LEU A 26 20.75 -20.98 -16.67
C LEU A 26 20.11 -22.33 -16.32
N PRO A 27 20.59 -23.06 -15.29
CA PRO A 27 19.91 -24.25 -14.82
C PRO A 27 18.45 -23.90 -14.47
N PRO A 28 17.51 -24.89 -14.57
CA PRO A 28 16.13 -24.66 -14.15
C PRO A 28 16.18 -24.09 -12.72
N LEU A 29 15.60 -22.92 -12.57
CA LEU A 29 15.56 -22.19 -11.30
C LEU A 29 14.76 -23.05 -10.30
N GLU A 30 15.39 -23.50 -9.22
CA GLU A 30 14.64 -23.76 -7.99
C GLU A 30 14.14 -22.38 -7.52
N GLU A 31 12.98 -21.98 -8.06
CA GLU A 31 12.29 -20.77 -7.66
C GLU A 31 11.78 -20.98 -6.23
N ASN A 32 12.47 -20.39 -5.28
CA ASN A 32 12.00 -20.33 -3.90
C ASN A 32 10.99 -19.18 -3.80
N VAL A 33 9.72 -19.48 -4.05
CA VAL A 33 8.64 -18.50 -3.92
C VAL A 33 8.52 -18.12 -2.44
N MET A 34 8.70 -16.84 -2.12
CA MET A 34 8.45 -16.36 -0.77
C MET A 34 6.95 -16.53 -0.46
N ALA A 35 6.64 -17.31 0.57
CA ALA A 35 5.26 -17.58 0.95
C ALA A 35 4.63 -16.31 1.56
N LEU A 36 3.63 -15.76 0.89
CA LEU A 36 2.72 -14.75 1.42
C LEU A 36 1.52 -15.45 2.05
N LYS A 37 1.07 -14.96 3.22
CA LYS A 37 -0.04 -15.57 3.97
C LYS A 37 -1.39 -14.97 3.60
N TYR A 38 -1.43 -13.68 3.28
CA TYR A 38 -2.64 -12.89 3.10
C TYR A 38 -2.65 -12.07 1.81
N ALA A 39 -1.50 -11.47 1.46
CA ALA A 39 -1.41 -10.60 0.29
C ALA A 39 -1.53 -11.39 -1.01
N GLU A 40 -2.34 -10.88 -1.93
CA GLU A 40 -2.58 -11.47 -3.25
C GLU A 40 -2.10 -10.56 -4.40
N GLY A 41 -1.84 -9.29 -4.09
CA GLY A 41 -1.51 -8.27 -5.07
C GLY A 41 -0.07 -8.32 -5.59
N PHE A 42 0.81 -9.15 -5.01
CA PHE A 42 2.18 -9.32 -5.47
C PHE A 42 2.72 -10.73 -5.21
N GLN A 43 3.83 -11.06 -5.85
CA GLN A 43 4.59 -12.30 -5.66
C GLN A 43 6.08 -12.00 -5.68
N ILE A 44 6.86 -12.74 -4.90
CA ILE A 44 8.32 -12.63 -4.84
C ILE A 44 8.91 -14.00 -5.15
N ASN A 45 9.72 -14.07 -6.20
CA ASN A 45 10.42 -15.28 -6.61
C ASN A 45 11.92 -15.07 -6.45
N ASN A 46 12.54 -15.80 -5.55
CA ASN A 46 13.97 -15.74 -5.28
C ASN A 46 14.69 -16.86 -6.03
N SER A 47 15.79 -16.50 -6.68
CA SER A 47 16.74 -17.44 -7.24
C SER A 47 18.15 -17.12 -6.73
N THR A 48 19.11 -17.98 -7.02
CA THR A 48 20.51 -17.76 -6.67
C THR A 48 21.13 -16.54 -7.37
N SER A 49 20.58 -16.15 -8.53
CA SER A 49 21.14 -15.09 -9.38
C SER A 49 20.32 -13.79 -9.38
N SER A 50 19.09 -13.80 -8.87
CA SER A 50 18.19 -12.63 -8.92
C SER A 50 16.96 -12.83 -8.03
N THR A 51 16.27 -11.75 -7.73
CA THR A 51 14.90 -11.76 -7.19
C THR A 51 13.97 -11.14 -8.23
N THR A 52 12.82 -11.74 -8.45
CA THR A 52 11.76 -11.16 -9.29
C THR A 52 10.55 -10.82 -8.43
N VAL A 53 10.04 -9.60 -8.58
CA VAL A 53 8.78 -9.16 -7.98
C VAL A 53 7.76 -8.99 -9.09
N GLU A 54 6.63 -9.68 -8.97
CA GLU A 54 5.49 -9.52 -9.87
C GLU A 54 4.34 -8.86 -9.11
N ILE A 55 3.87 -7.70 -9.60
CA ILE A 55 2.66 -7.04 -9.10
C ILE A 55 1.49 -7.53 -9.93
N THR A 56 0.59 -8.28 -9.29
CA THR A 56 -0.56 -8.91 -9.94
C THR A 56 -1.79 -8.01 -9.96
N LYS A 57 -1.89 -7.06 -8.99
CA LYS A 57 -2.99 -6.10 -8.86
C LYS A 57 -2.44 -4.71 -8.52
N ALA A 58 -2.08 -3.92 -9.53
CA ALA A 58 -1.57 -2.56 -9.34
C ALA A 58 -2.67 -1.53 -9.00
N TRP A 59 -3.91 -1.77 -9.47
CA TRP A 59 -5.15 -1.04 -9.17
C TRP A 59 -6.36 -1.96 -9.39
N PRO A 60 -7.59 -1.59 -8.97
CA PRO A 60 -8.79 -2.37 -9.28
C PRO A 60 -8.91 -2.60 -10.78
N GLU A 61 -9.30 -3.82 -11.17
CA GLU A 61 -9.50 -4.23 -12.57
C GLU A 61 -8.23 -4.12 -13.46
N ALA A 62 -7.03 -4.01 -12.87
CA ALA A 62 -5.79 -4.06 -13.64
C ALA A 62 -5.63 -5.43 -14.30
N GLU A 63 -5.63 -5.48 -15.63
CA GLU A 63 -5.38 -6.71 -16.41
C GLU A 63 -3.88 -7.00 -16.54
N LYS A 64 -3.07 -5.93 -16.61
CA LYS A 64 -1.63 -6.05 -16.77
C LYS A 64 -0.97 -6.38 -15.44
N LYS A 65 -0.12 -7.42 -15.45
CA LYS A 65 0.85 -7.68 -14.40
C LYS A 65 2.14 -6.93 -14.70
N TYR A 66 2.81 -6.45 -13.66
CA TYR A 66 4.08 -5.76 -13.76
C TYR A 66 5.17 -6.60 -13.14
N ARG A 67 6.25 -6.84 -13.89
CA ARG A 67 7.36 -7.68 -13.46
C ARG A 67 8.62 -6.85 -13.30
N TYR A 68 9.27 -6.97 -12.15
CA TYR A 68 10.49 -6.24 -11.82
C TYR A 68 11.61 -7.22 -11.47
N LEU A 69 12.80 -6.98 -12.06
CA LEU A 69 14.01 -7.74 -11.77
C LEU A 69 14.83 -6.97 -10.74
N LEU A 70 15.11 -7.59 -9.61
CA LEU A 70 15.94 -7.06 -8.54
C LEU A 70 17.29 -7.78 -8.56
N LEU A 71 18.36 -7.01 -8.60
CA LEU A 71 19.73 -7.51 -8.63
C LEU A 71 20.58 -6.75 -7.61
N THR A 72 21.38 -7.46 -6.84
CA THR A 72 22.48 -6.81 -6.13
C THR A 72 23.52 -6.31 -7.13
N LYS A 73 24.38 -5.38 -6.74
CA LYS A 73 25.49 -4.91 -7.59
C LYS A 73 26.34 -6.07 -8.11
N GLU A 74 26.59 -7.08 -7.27
CA GLU A 74 27.35 -8.27 -7.64
C GLU A 74 26.61 -9.11 -8.69
N GLN A 75 25.32 -9.38 -8.47
CA GLN A 75 24.49 -10.13 -9.42
C GLN A 75 24.38 -9.39 -10.77
N ALA A 76 24.19 -8.07 -10.76
CA ALA A 76 24.12 -7.27 -11.97
C ALA A 76 25.37 -7.37 -12.86
N SER A 77 26.54 -7.55 -12.25
CA SER A 77 27.81 -7.74 -12.99
C SER A 77 27.97 -9.13 -13.60
N LYS A 78 27.20 -10.13 -13.14
CA LYS A 78 27.35 -11.54 -13.51
C LYS A 78 26.14 -12.10 -14.28
N THR A 79 24.98 -11.45 -14.19
CA THR A 79 23.72 -11.93 -14.75
C THR A 79 23.42 -11.27 -16.08
N THR A 80 23.18 -12.09 -17.11
CA THR A 80 22.66 -11.60 -18.39
C THR A 80 21.14 -11.72 -18.37
N TYR A 81 20.45 -10.63 -18.71
CA TYR A 81 18.99 -10.57 -18.79
C TYR A 81 18.56 -9.73 -19.98
N ASN A 82 17.36 -10.02 -20.52
CA ASN A 82 16.72 -9.17 -21.50
C ASN A 82 15.85 -8.13 -20.77
N LYS A 83 16.14 -6.84 -20.96
CA LYS A 83 15.37 -5.75 -20.32
C LYS A 83 13.89 -5.73 -20.72
N GLU A 84 13.57 -6.21 -21.91
CA GLU A 84 12.21 -6.22 -22.44
C GLU A 84 11.28 -7.20 -21.70
N ASP A 85 11.86 -8.16 -20.96
CA ASP A 85 11.10 -9.12 -20.16
C ASP A 85 10.59 -8.54 -18.82
N TYR A 86 11.02 -7.29 -18.49
CA TYR A 86 10.72 -6.66 -17.21
C TYR A 86 10.24 -5.22 -17.39
N ASP A 87 9.30 -4.80 -16.56
CA ASP A 87 8.85 -3.40 -16.50
C ASP A 87 9.86 -2.49 -15.80
N GLY A 88 10.86 -3.06 -15.14
CA GLY A 88 11.98 -2.35 -14.54
C GLY A 88 13.04 -3.28 -13.98
N VAL A 89 14.29 -2.81 -13.98
CA VAL A 89 15.42 -3.49 -13.35
C VAL A 89 15.96 -2.60 -12.23
N ILE A 90 16.03 -3.10 -11.04
CA ILE A 90 16.37 -2.36 -9.83
C ILE A 90 17.63 -2.94 -9.19
N ILE A 91 18.58 -2.08 -8.88
CA ILE A 91 19.77 -2.48 -8.10
C ILE A 91 19.45 -2.34 -6.61
N THR A 92 19.54 -3.44 -5.90
CA THR A 92 19.29 -3.51 -4.45
C THR A 92 20.57 -3.58 -3.64
N PRO A 93 20.57 -3.09 -2.37
CA PRO A 93 19.50 -2.33 -1.75
C PRO A 93 19.34 -0.93 -2.40
N ILE A 94 18.11 -0.45 -2.47
CA ILE A 94 17.81 0.91 -2.90
C ILE A 94 18.42 1.89 -1.87
N SER A 95 19.11 2.92 -2.37
CA SER A 95 19.76 3.94 -1.54
C SER A 95 19.07 5.31 -1.60
N LYS A 96 18.37 5.58 -2.70
CA LYS A 96 17.55 6.77 -2.90
C LYS A 96 16.20 6.37 -3.46
N THR A 97 15.13 6.68 -2.77
CA THR A 97 13.77 6.37 -3.23
C THR A 97 12.86 7.59 -3.18
N VAL A 98 11.87 7.58 -4.04
CA VAL A 98 10.68 8.42 -3.97
C VAL A 98 9.50 7.49 -3.75
N VAL A 99 8.65 7.79 -2.77
CA VAL A 99 7.37 7.11 -2.60
C VAL A 99 6.24 8.12 -2.81
N THR A 100 5.08 7.67 -3.27
CA THR A 100 4.01 8.59 -3.68
C THR A 100 2.72 8.46 -2.84
N SER A 101 2.72 7.57 -1.85
CA SER A 101 1.63 7.45 -0.88
C SER A 101 2.15 7.55 0.55
N THR A 102 1.37 8.18 1.43
CA THR A 102 1.69 8.21 2.87
C THR A 102 1.66 6.81 3.49
N THR A 103 0.91 5.85 2.92
CA THR A 103 0.88 4.44 3.36
C THR A 103 2.24 3.74 3.21
N HIS A 104 3.11 4.23 2.33
CA HIS A 104 4.45 3.67 2.12
C HIS A 104 5.46 4.09 3.20
N ILE A 105 5.24 5.23 3.86
CA ILE A 105 6.17 5.80 4.86
C ILE A 105 6.38 4.87 6.05
N PRO A 106 5.34 4.27 6.66
CA PRO A 106 5.52 3.37 7.78
C PRO A 106 6.38 2.14 7.47
N ALA A 107 6.31 1.62 6.25
CA ALA A 107 7.17 0.49 5.84
C ALA A 107 8.65 0.90 5.83
N LEU A 108 8.98 2.10 5.32
CA LEU A 108 10.34 2.62 5.34
C LEU A 108 10.84 2.81 6.78
N GLU A 109 10.00 3.33 7.67
CA GLU A 109 10.36 3.58 9.08
C GLU A 109 10.49 2.31 9.90
N LEU A 110 9.59 1.34 9.70
CA LEU A 110 9.64 0.04 10.39
C LEU A 110 10.88 -0.79 9.97
N LEU A 111 11.33 -0.64 8.73
CA LEU A 111 12.55 -1.27 8.21
C LEU A 111 13.82 -0.45 8.48
N GLU A 112 13.69 0.73 9.12
CA GLU A 112 14.80 1.65 9.43
C GLU A 112 15.56 2.12 8.17
N VAL A 113 14.82 2.35 7.07
CA VAL A 113 15.36 2.81 5.78
C VAL A 113 14.76 4.14 5.33
N GLU A 114 14.04 4.87 6.18
CA GLU A 114 13.45 6.17 5.87
C GLU A 114 14.47 7.22 5.43
N GLY A 115 15.74 7.05 5.82
CA GLY A 115 16.85 7.89 5.36
C GLY A 115 17.10 7.81 3.85
N THR A 116 16.57 6.80 3.15
CA THR A 116 16.65 6.65 1.69
C THR A 116 15.62 7.50 0.96
N LEU A 117 14.58 8.01 1.65
CA LEU A 117 13.55 8.85 1.06
C LEU A 117 14.13 10.21 0.68
N VAL A 118 14.11 10.55 -0.62
CA VAL A 118 14.68 11.81 -1.13
C VAL A 118 13.62 12.78 -1.67
N GLY A 119 12.40 12.30 -1.91
CA GLY A 119 11.29 13.12 -2.40
C GLY A 119 9.93 12.48 -2.13
N PHE A 120 8.91 13.33 -1.97
CA PHE A 120 7.54 12.92 -1.73
C PHE A 120 6.55 13.95 -2.32
N PRO A 121 5.50 13.54 -3.04
CA PRO A 121 4.46 14.46 -3.50
C PRO A 121 3.45 14.75 -2.38
N GLY A 122 3.30 16.03 -1.99
CA GLY A 122 2.39 16.45 -0.94
C GLY A 122 2.93 16.19 0.47
N THR A 123 4.15 16.66 0.76
CA THR A 123 4.81 16.49 2.05
C THR A 123 3.99 16.95 3.26
N ASP A 124 2.99 17.84 3.08
CA ASP A 124 2.10 18.29 4.15
C ASP A 124 1.16 17.18 4.65
N TYR A 125 0.94 16.13 3.87
CA TYR A 125 0.14 14.97 4.30
C TYR A 125 0.90 14.00 5.20
N VAL A 126 2.24 14.13 5.28
CA VAL A 126 3.07 13.26 6.12
C VAL A 126 2.86 13.57 7.60
N SER A 127 2.40 12.58 8.35
CA SER A 127 2.05 12.69 9.79
C SER A 127 3.17 12.25 10.71
N SER A 128 4.04 11.34 10.25
CA SER A 128 5.15 10.80 11.06
C SER A 128 6.15 11.89 11.45
N LYS A 129 6.47 11.95 12.73
CA LYS A 129 7.52 12.87 13.24
C LYS A 129 8.90 12.56 12.68
N LYS A 130 9.21 11.27 12.45
CA LYS A 130 10.51 10.83 11.96
C LYS A 130 10.75 11.33 10.53
N THR A 131 9.80 11.07 9.64
CA THR A 131 9.86 11.55 8.25
C THR A 131 9.66 13.06 8.17
N ARG A 132 8.80 13.66 9.03
CA ARG A 132 8.65 15.10 9.12
C ARG A 132 9.98 15.80 9.39
N THR A 133 10.79 15.27 10.31
CA THR A 133 12.14 15.79 10.60
C THR A 133 13.05 15.76 9.35
N LEU A 134 12.94 14.75 8.48
CA LEU A 134 13.69 14.71 7.23
C LEU A 134 13.22 15.78 6.25
N ILE A 135 11.92 16.02 6.17
CA ILE A 135 11.32 17.07 5.32
C ILE A 135 11.78 18.47 5.79
N ASP A 136 11.68 18.76 7.08
CA ASP A 136 12.04 20.05 7.66
C ASP A 136 13.54 20.35 7.50
N ASN A 137 14.38 19.30 7.57
CA ASN A 137 15.80 19.36 7.27
C ASN A 137 16.13 19.37 5.76
N LYS A 138 15.12 19.48 4.87
CA LYS A 138 15.25 19.53 3.41
C LYS A 138 15.93 18.30 2.79
N LYS A 139 15.96 17.18 3.50
CA LYS A 139 16.45 15.90 2.98
C LYS A 139 15.42 15.23 2.07
N VAL A 140 14.13 15.46 2.33
CA VAL A 140 13.01 15.04 1.47
C VAL A 140 12.46 16.26 0.74
N ARG A 141 12.45 16.22 -0.59
CA ARG A 141 11.98 17.33 -1.44
C ARG A 141 10.49 17.15 -1.74
N GLU A 142 9.77 18.28 -1.69
CA GLU A 142 8.39 18.39 -2.16
C GLU A 142 8.34 18.19 -3.68
N LEU A 143 7.44 17.31 -4.16
CA LEU A 143 7.29 16.94 -5.57
C LEU A 143 5.92 17.31 -6.17
N GLY A 144 5.07 18.05 -5.45
CA GLY A 144 3.74 18.45 -5.92
C GLY A 144 2.67 17.40 -5.64
N LYS A 145 1.89 17.01 -6.65
CA LYS A 145 0.80 16.02 -6.51
C LYS A 145 1.16 14.72 -7.20
N ASN A 146 0.59 13.59 -6.73
CA ASN A 146 0.85 12.27 -7.34
C ASN A 146 0.49 12.21 -8.84
N GLU A 147 -0.60 12.87 -9.26
CA GLU A 147 -1.02 12.91 -10.66
C GLU A 147 -0.17 13.84 -11.53
N GLY A 148 0.60 14.74 -10.91
CA GLY A 148 1.42 15.74 -11.59
C GLY A 148 2.71 16.02 -10.83
N ILE A 149 3.48 14.97 -10.56
CA ILE A 149 4.80 15.07 -9.91
C ILE A 149 5.71 16.01 -10.69
N ASN A 150 6.40 16.91 -9.99
CA ASN A 150 7.43 17.76 -10.57
C ASN A 150 8.60 16.89 -11.05
N THR A 151 8.54 16.51 -12.33
CA THR A 151 9.51 15.62 -12.96
C THR A 151 10.91 16.24 -13.05
N GLU A 152 11.03 17.56 -13.15
CA GLU A 152 12.32 18.24 -13.18
C GLU A 152 13.04 18.06 -11.83
N VAL A 153 12.35 18.32 -10.72
CA VAL A 153 12.91 18.11 -9.38
C VAL A 153 13.23 16.64 -9.17
N LEU A 154 12.34 15.73 -9.56
CA LEU A 154 12.54 14.29 -9.42
C LEU A 154 13.78 13.81 -10.20
N LEU A 155 13.96 14.23 -11.44
CA LEU A 155 15.12 13.86 -12.26
C LEU A 155 16.42 14.39 -11.64
N ASN A 156 16.42 15.60 -11.07
CA ASN A 156 17.57 16.15 -10.36
C ASN A 156 17.91 15.37 -9.08
N LEU A 157 16.92 14.80 -8.39
CA LEU A 157 17.16 13.90 -7.23
C LEU A 157 17.80 12.60 -7.65
N ASN A 158 17.56 12.15 -8.89
CA ASN A 158 18.05 10.91 -9.46
C ASN A 158 17.87 9.72 -8.52
N PRO A 159 16.61 9.35 -8.17
CA PRO A 159 16.35 8.20 -7.30
C PRO A 159 16.65 6.89 -8.03
N ASP A 160 17.02 5.86 -7.26
CA ASP A 160 17.21 4.50 -7.79
C ASP A 160 15.89 3.87 -8.26
N ALA A 161 14.79 4.26 -7.61
CA ALA A 161 13.42 3.88 -8.01
C ALA A 161 12.38 4.84 -7.44
N VAL A 162 11.22 4.90 -8.11
CA VAL A 162 9.98 5.51 -7.62
C VAL A 162 9.01 4.38 -7.27
N ILE A 163 8.49 4.35 -6.04
CA ILE A 163 7.43 3.42 -5.61
C ILE A 163 6.13 4.21 -5.64
N GLY A 164 5.27 3.87 -6.60
CA GLY A 164 4.04 4.60 -6.86
C GLY A 164 2.79 3.75 -6.74
N PHE A 165 1.62 4.37 -6.61
CA PHE A 165 0.34 3.69 -6.70
C PHE A 165 -0.45 4.16 -7.93
N GLY A 166 -1.24 3.24 -8.51
CA GLY A 166 -2.20 3.54 -9.56
C GLY A 166 -3.62 3.55 -8.99
N VAL A 167 -4.53 4.33 -9.59
CA VAL A 167 -5.93 4.42 -9.17
C VAL A 167 -6.83 3.69 -10.17
N ASP A 168 -6.79 4.07 -11.44
CA ASP A 168 -7.70 3.61 -12.49
C ASP A 168 -7.02 3.40 -13.84
N GLY A 169 -5.69 3.33 -13.86
CA GLY A 169 -4.95 3.12 -15.10
C GLY A 169 -3.51 3.64 -15.05
N VAL A 170 -2.94 3.81 -16.25
CA VAL A 170 -1.55 4.22 -16.40
C VAL A 170 -1.38 5.72 -16.12
N ASN A 171 -0.57 6.03 -15.13
CA ASN A 171 -0.21 7.41 -14.80
C ASN A 171 0.80 7.96 -15.84
N LYS A 172 0.41 8.99 -16.59
CA LYS A 172 1.26 9.62 -17.63
C LYS A 172 2.58 10.17 -17.08
N THR A 173 2.58 10.65 -15.85
CA THR A 173 3.77 11.14 -15.16
C THR A 173 4.76 10.00 -14.91
N PHE A 174 4.27 8.83 -14.49
CA PHE A 174 5.11 7.65 -14.30
C PHE A 174 5.72 7.17 -15.61
N GLU A 175 4.98 7.22 -16.72
CA GLU A 175 5.53 6.90 -18.03
C GLU A 175 6.65 7.88 -18.47
N THR A 176 6.53 9.15 -18.12
CA THR A 176 7.59 10.14 -18.36
C THR A 176 8.84 9.84 -17.55
N ILE A 177 8.67 9.48 -16.29
CA ILE A 177 9.76 9.09 -15.38
C ILE A 177 10.48 7.83 -15.88
N LYS A 178 9.73 6.81 -16.31
CA LYS A 178 10.29 5.58 -16.91
C LYS A 178 11.09 5.86 -18.18
N LYS A 179 10.56 6.72 -19.07
CA LYS A 179 11.27 7.15 -20.30
C LYS A 179 12.59 7.87 -20.01
N ALA A 180 12.69 8.54 -18.87
CA ALA A 180 13.93 9.15 -18.40
C ALA A 180 14.91 8.14 -17.77
N GLY A 181 14.58 6.85 -17.73
CA GLY A 181 15.45 5.78 -17.24
C GLY A 181 15.32 5.47 -15.75
N ILE A 182 14.39 6.08 -15.04
CA ILE A 182 14.14 5.81 -13.62
C ILE A 182 13.04 4.75 -13.49
N PRO A 183 13.29 3.58 -12.85
CA PRO A 183 12.28 2.56 -12.64
C PRO A 183 11.12 3.09 -11.78
N VAL A 184 9.89 2.78 -12.19
CA VAL A 184 8.68 3.02 -11.39
C VAL A 184 8.07 1.68 -11.04
N ILE A 185 7.99 1.38 -9.74
CA ILE A 185 7.47 0.15 -9.20
C ILE A 185 6.07 0.45 -8.64
N TYR A 186 5.07 -0.29 -9.11
CA TYR A 186 3.71 -0.15 -8.58
C TYR A 186 3.57 -0.85 -7.23
N ASN A 187 2.94 -0.16 -6.28
CA ASN A 187 2.47 -0.73 -5.03
C ASN A 187 0.94 -0.75 -5.06
N GLY A 188 0.34 -1.92 -4.87
CA GLY A 188 -1.10 -2.14 -4.88
C GLY A 188 -1.68 -2.47 -3.49
N ASP A 189 -1.04 -2.09 -2.39
CA ASP A 189 -1.45 -2.40 -1.01
C ASP A 189 -2.90 -2.02 -0.72
N TRP A 190 -3.37 -0.91 -1.26
CA TRP A 190 -4.71 -0.39 -1.06
C TRP A 190 -5.81 -1.23 -1.73
N VAL A 191 -5.46 -2.06 -2.72
CA VAL A 191 -6.39 -2.95 -3.44
C VAL A 191 -6.68 -4.23 -2.65
N GLU A 192 -5.83 -4.56 -1.67
CA GLU A 192 -5.98 -5.76 -0.86
C GLU A 192 -7.29 -5.74 -0.06
N SER A 193 -7.93 -6.91 0.03
CA SER A 193 -9.25 -7.09 0.65
C SER A 193 -9.22 -7.17 2.18
N SER A 194 -8.07 -7.48 2.78
CA SER A 194 -7.95 -7.61 4.23
C SER A 194 -6.86 -6.72 4.82
N ALA A 195 -7.03 -6.36 6.09
CA ALA A 195 -6.08 -5.53 6.82
C ALA A 195 -4.69 -6.18 6.95
N LEU A 196 -4.63 -7.50 7.18
CA LEU A 196 -3.36 -8.23 7.23
C LEU A 196 -2.70 -8.36 5.85
N ALA A 197 -3.49 -8.48 4.77
CA ALA A 197 -2.95 -8.48 3.42
C ALA A 197 -2.26 -7.14 3.10
N LYS A 198 -2.87 -6.01 3.47
CA LYS A 198 -2.27 -4.68 3.33
C LYS A 198 -0.96 -4.56 4.12
N ALA A 199 -0.95 -5.00 5.37
CA ALA A 199 0.25 -4.93 6.22
C ALA A 199 1.38 -5.85 5.72
N GLU A 200 1.05 -6.96 5.05
CA GLU A 200 2.05 -7.90 4.51
C GLU A 200 2.89 -7.29 3.37
N TRP A 201 2.45 -6.18 2.77
CA TRP A 201 3.24 -5.45 1.79
C TRP A 201 4.56 -4.87 2.34
N ILE A 202 4.79 -4.91 3.65
CA ILE A 202 6.12 -4.64 4.20
C ILE A 202 7.19 -5.60 3.65
N LYS A 203 6.81 -6.82 3.27
CA LYS A 203 7.72 -7.80 2.64
C LYS A 203 8.16 -7.37 1.24
N PHE A 204 7.26 -6.70 0.50
CA PHE A 204 7.62 -6.05 -0.76
C PHE A 204 8.70 -4.98 -0.56
N PHE A 205 8.59 -4.14 0.47
CA PHE A 205 9.66 -3.20 0.82
C PHE A 205 10.92 -3.93 1.28
N GLY A 206 10.77 -5.01 2.05
CA GLY A 206 11.89 -5.84 2.52
C GLY A 206 12.86 -6.23 1.41
N VAL A 207 12.35 -6.76 0.28
CA VAL A 207 13.22 -7.20 -0.84
C VAL A 207 13.86 -6.02 -1.59
N LEU A 208 13.25 -4.83 -1.60
CA LEU A 208 13.82 -3.64 -2.23
C LEU A 208 15.01 -3.08 -1.46
N PHE A 209 15.07 -3.31 -0.15
CA PHE A 209 16.08 -2.76 0.75
C PHE A 209 16.98 -3.84 1.37
N ASN A 210 16.91 -5.10 0.92
CA ASN A 210 17.62 -6.26 1.50
C ASN A 210 17.34 -6.42 3.00
N LYS A 211 16.07 -6.29 3.40
CA LYS A 211 15.53 -6.32 4.75
C LYS A 211 14.44 -7.40 4.91
N GLU A 212 14.56 -8.51 4.18
CA GLU A 212 13.54 -9.56 4.12
C GLU A 212 13.28 -10.17 5.50
N LYS A 213 14.34 -10.44 6.28
CA LYS A 213 14.22 -11.04 7.61
C LYS A 213 13.55 -10.09 8.60
N GLU A 214 13.91 -8.81 8.54
CA GLU A 214 13.31 -7.77 9.36
C GLU A 214 11.83 -7.60 8.99
N ALA A 215 11.51 -7.57 7.69
CA ALA A 215 10.13 -7.47 7.20
C ALA A 215 9.27 -8.65 7.67
N ASP A 216 9.79 -9.88 7.58
CA ASP A 216 9.12 -11.08 8.10
C ASP A 216 8.88 -11.01 9.61
N SER A 217 9.90 -10.60 10.37
CA SER A 217 9.81 -10.47 11.83
C SER A 217 8.76 -9.44 12.24
N ILE A 218 8.76 -8.28 11.58
CA ILE A 218 7.82 -7.19 11.83
C ILE A 218 6.41 -7.63 11.48
N PHE A 219 6.20 -8.22 10.30
CA PHE A 219 4.89 -8.70 9.89
C PHE A 219 4.34 -9.79 10.84
N ASN A 220 5.16 -10.77 11.20
CA ASN A 220 4.76 -11.84 12.12
C ASN A 220 4.34 -11.28 13.51
N LYS A 221 5.00 -10.21 13.97
CA LYS A 221 4.61 -9.52 15.20
C LYS A 221 3.25 -8.82 15.05
N ILE A 222 3.03 -8.11 13.96
CA ILE A 222 1.76 -7.42 13.65
C ILE A 222 0.62 -8.46 13.52
N GLU A 223 0.86 -9.56 12.80
CA GLU A 223 -0.09 -10.66 12.65
C GLU A 223 -0.49 -11.25 14.01
N THR A 224 0.52 -11.56 14.84
CA THR A 224 0.29 -12.11 16.17
C THR A 224 -0.56 -11.17 17.03
N ASP A 225 -0.19 -9.88 17.08
CA ASP A 225 -0.90 -8.87 17.87
C ASP A 225 -2.35 -8.66 17.36
N TYR A 226 -2.56 -8.73 16.04
CA TYR A 226 -3.87 -8.63 15.41
C TYR A 226 -4.77 -9.84 15.77
N LEU A 227 -4.24 -11.05 15.63
CA LEU A 227 -4.96 -12.28 15.91
C LEU A 227 -5.28 -12.43 17.40
N GLU A 228 -4.38 -11.97 18.29
CA GLU A 228 -4.62 -11.90 19.72
C GLU A 228 -5.74 -10.90 20.06
N ALA A 229 -5.71 -9.70 19.48
CA ALA A 229 -6.78 -8.71 19.63
C ALA A 229 -8.13 -9.28 19.17
N LYS A 230 -8.17 -9.95 18.02
CA LYS A 230 -9.38 -10.62 17.52
C LYS A 230 -9.88 -11.73 18.48
N LYS A 231 -8.97 -12.47 19.11
CA LYS A 231 -9.33 -13.47 20.14
C LYS A 231 -9.91 -12.81 21.40
N ILE A 232 -9.36 -11.67 21.81
CA ILE A 232 -9.90 -10.88 22.93
C ILE A 232 -11.32 -10.41 22.61
N ALA A 233 -11.55 -9.85 21.42
CA ALA A 233 -12.87 -9.35 21.00
C ALA A 233 -13.98 -10.44 21.08
N LYS A 234 -13.64 -11.69 20.79
CA LYS A 234 -14.59 -12.83 20.90
C LYS A 234 -15.09 -13.10 22.32
N GLN A 235 -14.44 -12.54 23.34
CA GLN A 235 -14.87 -12.69 24.75
C GLN A 235 -15.96 -11.68 25.14
N ALA A 236 -16.30 -10.73 24.26
CA ALA A 236 -17.35 -9.77 24.50
C ALA A 236 -18.71 -10.45 24.72
N LYS A 237 -19.42 -10.02 25.74
CA LYS A 237 -20.75 -10.56 26.10
C LYS A 237 -21.86 -9.99 25.23
N THR A 238 -21.66 -8.84 24.66
CA THR A 238 -22.61 -8.12 23.81
C THR A 238 -21.96 -7.73 22.49
N ARG A 239 -22.78 -7.45 21.50
CA ARG A 239 -22.33 -6.97 20.17
C ARG A 239 -23.06 -5.67 19.86
N PRO A 240 -22.48 -4.50 20.20
CA PRO A 240 -23.13 -3.23 19.92
C PRO A 240 -23.36 -3.05 18.43
N THR A 241 -24.46 -2.37 18.08
CA THR A 241 -24.80 -2.00 16.72
C THR A 241 -23.97 -0.79 16.29
N VAL A 242 -23.41 -0.82 15.09
CA VAL A 242 -22.51 0.22 14.57
C VAL A 242 -23.04 0.84 13.30
N LEU A 243 -23.20 2.16 13.32
CA LEU A 243 -23.30 3.04 12.16
C LEU A 243 -21.89 3.53 11.79
N SER A 244 -21.58 3.61 10.50
CA SER A 244 -20.32 4.18 9.98
C SER A 244 -20.58 5.21 8.89
N GLY A 245 -19.55 6.05 8.62
CA GLY A 245 -19.57 7.05 7.56
C GLY A 245 -20.44 8.26 7.85
N ALA A 246 -20.63 9.08 6.84
CA ALA A 246 -21.50 10.27 6.87
C ALA A 246 -21.89 10.69 5.44
N MET A 247 -22.75 11.70 5.32
CA MET A 247 -23.09 12.32 4.05
C MET A 247 -21.90 13.07 3.46
N HIS A 248 -21.69 12.88 2.17
CA HIS A 248 -20.95 13.82 1.32
C HIS A 248 -21.91 14.34 0.26
N LYS A 249 -22.23 15.63 0.30
CA LYS A 249 -23.36 16.21 -0.43
C LYS A 249 -24.65 15.45 -0.07
N ASP A 250 -25.33 14.86 -1.04
CA ASP A 250 -26.62 14.18 -0.88
C ASP A 250 -26.52 12.66 -0.75
N VAL A 251 -25.29 12.11 -0.62
CA VAL A 251 -25.03 10.67 -0.56
C VAL A 251 -24.30 10.31 0.73
N TRP A 252 -24.81 9.31 1.44
CA TRP A 252 -24.11 8.71 2.58
C TRP A 252 -23.16 7.63 2.11
N TYR A 253 -21.88 7.79 2.40
CA TYR A 253 -20.86 6.79 2.12
C TYR A 253 -20.50 6.03 3.39
N LEU A 254 -20.53 4.70 3.32
CA LEU A 254 -20.17 3.80 4.41
C LEU A 254 -19.50 2.53 3.86
N PRO A 255 -18.77 1.78 4.68
CA PRO A 255 -18.08 0.56 4.24
C PRO A 255 -19.05 -0.48 3.68
N ASN A 256 -18.76 -1.03 2.52
CA ASN A 256 -19.48 -2.21 2.01
C ASN A 256 -19.11 -3.44 2.85
N GLY A 257 -20.00 -4.42 2.95
CA GLY A 257 -19.87 -5.56 3.87
C GLY A 257 -18.66 -6.46 3.66
N SER A 258 -18.07 -6.46 2.46
CA SER A 258 -16.83 -7.19 2.14
C SER A 258 -15.58 -6.31 2.16
N SER A 259 -15.67 -5.02 2.54
CA SER A 259 -14.52 -4.12 2.61
C SER A 259 -13.60 -4.43 3.79
N SER A 260 -12.35 -3.95 3.73
CA SER A 260 -11.39 -4.09 4.84
C SER A 260 -11.87 -3.39 6.11
N GLU A 261 -12.60 -2.28 5.99
CA GLU A 261 -13.21 -1.56 7.11
C GLU A 261 -14.32 -2.38 7.76
N ALA A 262 -15.19 -3.02 6.97
CA ALA A 262 -16.22 -3.93 7.50
C ALA A 262 -15.59 -5.18 8.14
N GLN A 263 -14.45 -5.64 7.63
CA GLN A 263 -13.70 -6.75 8.24
C GLN A 263 -13.15 -6.36 9.62
N PHE A 264 -12.64 -5.14 9.81
CA PHE A 264 -12.26 -4.65 11.14
C PHE A 264 -13.43 -4.68 12.13
N LEU A 265 -14.61 -4.22 11.71
CA LEU A 265 -15.81 -4.23 12.54
C LEU A 265 -16.23 -5.66 12.92
N LYS A 266 -16.17 -6.59 11.96
CA LYS A 266 -16.42 -8.01 12.20
C LYS A 266 -15.40 -8.61 13.18
N ASP A 267 -14.11 -8.27 13.03
CA ASP A 267 -13.05 -8.79 13.89
C ASP A 267 -13.07 -8.16 15.29
N ALA A 268 -13.60 -6.93 15.41
CA ALA A 268 -13.92 -6.29 16.69
C ALA A 268 -15.18 -6.87 17.36
N ASN A 269 -15.84 -7.87 16.78
CA ASN A 269 -17.04 -8.54 17.29
C ASN A 269 -18.23 -7.60 17.54
N VAL A 270 -18.49 -6.68 16.60
CA VAL A 270 -19.66 -5.78 16.63
C VAL A 270 -20.72 -6.20 15.61
N ASN A 271 -21.91 -5.63 15.72
CA ASN A 271 -22.99 -5.78 14.77
C ASN A 271 -22.98 -4.58 13.79
N TYR A 272 -22.20 -4.70 12.72
CA TYR A 272 -22.21 -3.70 11.65
C TYR A 272 -23.47 -3.85 10.81
N LEU A 273 -24.26 -2.79 10.71
CA LEU A 273 -25.60 -2.85 10.16
C LEU A 273 -25.67 -3.21 8.66
N TRP A 274 -24.57 -3.04 7.89
CA TRP A 274 -24.45 -3.41 6.48
C TRP A 274 -23.45 -4.53 6.21
N SER A 275 -23.20 -5.38 7.20
CA SER A 275 -22.29 -6.52 7.09
C SER A 275 -22.74 -7.58 6.07
N ASP A 276 -24.01 -7.53 5.64
CA ASP A 276 -24.65 -8.44 4.68
C ASP A 276 -24.53 -7.96 3.22
N THR A 277 -23.99 -6.76 2.98
CA THR A 277 -23.79 -6.25 1.62
C THR A 277 -22.52 -6.79 0.99
N THR A 278 -22.51 -6.87 -0.35
CA THR A 278 -21.37 -7.36 -1.14
C THR A 278 -20.63 -6.21 -1.82
N GLY A 279 -19.31 -6.29 -1.88
CA GLY A 279 -18.44 -5.29 -2.50
C GLY A 279 -17.30 -4.86 -1.59
N ASN A 280 -16.18 -4.44 -2.17
CA ASN A 280 -14.94 -4.11 -1.45
C ASN A 280 -14.77 -2.60 -1.17
N GLY A 281 -15.58 -1.76 -1.81
CA GLY A 281 -15.48 -0.30 -1.67
C GLY A 281 -16.52 0.28 -0.72
N SER A 282 -16.94 1.50 -1.00
CA SER A 282 -17.99 2.19 -0.26
C SER A 282 -19.36 1.88 -0.85
N LEU A 283 -20.33 1.67 0.03
CA LEU A 283 -21.75 1.63 -0.30
C LEU A 283 -22.29 3.06 -0.28
N ALA A 284 -23.05 3.45 -1.30
CA ALA A 284 -23.67 4.77 -1.45
C ALA A 284 -25.17 4.67 -1.20
N LEU A 285 -25.69 5.39 -0.21
CA LEU A 285 -27.10 5.34 0.21
C LEU A 285 -27.67 6.75 0.40
N SER A 286 -29.01 6.86 0.40
CA SER A 286 -29.69 8.08 0.83
C SER A 286 -29.67 8.21 2.37
N PHE A 287 -29.88 9.45 2.85
CA PHE A 287 -30.03 9.71 4.29
C PHE A 287 -31.17 8.87 4.90
N GLU A 288 -32.31 8.82 4.23
CA GLU A 288 -33.52 8.12 4.69
C GLU A 288 -33.25 6.62 4.87
N ALA A 289 -32.58 5.99 3.91
CA ALA A 289 -32.24 4.56 3.99
C ALA A 289 -31.32 4.27 5.18
N VAL A 290 -30.33 5.16 5.43
CA VAL A 290 -29.41 5.02 6.58
C VAL A 290 -30.15 5.31 7.88
N PHE A 291 -30.98 6.35 7.94
CA PHE A 291 -31.71 6.71 9.14
C PHE A 291 -32.71 5.63 9.55
N ASP A 292 -33.46 5.08 8.61
CA ASP A 292 -34.40 3.99 8.90
C ASP A 292 -33.72 2.79 9.56
N LYS A 293 -32.57 2.38 9.02
CA LYS A 293 -31.82 1.20 9.51
C LYS A 293 -30.98 1.49 10.77
N ALA A 294 -30.44 2.70 10.93
CA ALA A 294 -29.39 3.00 11.92
C ALA A 294 -29.78 4.04 12.98
N LYS A 295 -30.98 4.59 12.98
CA LYS A 295 -31.38 5.63 13.98
C LYS A 295 -31.16 5.20 15.44
N ASN A 296 -31.27 3.90 15.73
CA ASN A 296 -31.11 3.33 17.06
C ASN A 296 -29.74 2.67 17.26
N ALA A 297 -28.74 2.88 16.37
CA ALA A 297 -27.42 2.32 16.52
C ALA A 297 -26.76 2.73 17.85
N ASP A 298 -26.02 1.81 18.46
CA ASP A 298 -25.32 2.05 19.72
C ASP A 298 -24.13 3.00 19.55
N LEU A 299 -23.41 2.86 18.45
CA LEU A 299 -22.19 3.61 18.18
C LEU A 299 -22.23 4.17 16.76
N TRP A 300 -21.62 5.35 16.58
CA TRP A 300 -21.33 5.93 15.28
C TRP A 300 -19.83 6.08 15.11
N LEU A 301 -19.24 5.33 14.18
CA LEU A 301 -17.82 5.31 13.92
C LEU A 301 -17.49 6.04 12.62
N SER A 302 -16.39 6.80 12.64
CA SER A 302 -15.81 7.45 11.46
C SER A 302 -16.80 8.31 10.66
N PRO A 303 -17.42 9.32 11.28
CA PRO A 303 -18.33 10.22 10.59
C PRO A 303 -17.56 11.19 9.66
N SER A 304 -16.86 10.66 8.66
CA SER A 304 -16.05 11.43 7.71
C SER A 304 -14.98 12.31 8.41
N TYR A 305 -14.74 13.53 7.94
CA TYR A 305 -13.73 14.45 8.44
C TYR A 305 -14.24 15.43 9.51
N TYR A 306 -15.43 15.21 10.04
CA TYR A 306 -15.98 16.10 11.06
C TYR A 306 -15.24 15.97 12.39
N GLY A 307 -14.80 17.10 12.92
CA GLY A 307 -13.98 17.17 14.15
C GLY A 307 -14.78 17.36 15.43
N SER A 308 -16.11 17.70 15.34
CA SER A 308 -16.98 17.88 16.50
C SER A 308 -18.44 17.55 16.20
N CYS A 309 -19.23 17.27 17.24
CA CYS A 309 -20.68 17.10 17.13
C CYS A 309 -21.38 18.37 16.61
N GLU A 310 -20.84 19.55 16.94
CA GLU A 310 -21.36 20.80 16.43
C GLU A 310 -21.21 20.90 14.90
N GLN A 311 -20.05 20.54 14.37
CA GLN A 311 -19.84 20.49 12.91
C GLN A 311 -20.83 19.53 12.23
N LEU A 312 -21.03 18.33 12.79
CA LEU A 312 -22.05 17.39 12.27
C LEU A 312 -23.43 18.03 12.24
N LYS A 313 -23.87 18.64 13.36
CA LYS A 313 -25.17 19.30 13.48
C LYS A 313 -25.32 20.45 12.50
N ASN A 314 -24.27 21.25 12.29
CA ASN A 314 -24.30 22.40 11.38
C ASN A 314 -24.40 22.00 9.92
N VAL A 315 -23.84 20.84 9.55
CA VAL A 315 -23.94 20.30 8.18
C VAL A 315 -25.33 19.70 7.91
N ASN A 316 -25.86 18.95 8.89
CA ASN A 316 -27.20 18.41 8.78
C ASN A 316 -27.82 18.25 10.18
N ALA A 317 -28.82 19.08 10.50
CA ALA A 317 -29.50 19.05 11.78
C ALA A 317 -30.16 17.69 12.07
N LEU A 318 -30.54 16.93 11.05
CA LEU A 318 -31.15 15.60 11.21
C LEU A 318 -30.22 14.57 11.85
N TYR A 319 -28.91 14.80 11.84
CA TYR A 319 -27.95 13.93 12.54
C TYR A 319 -28.22 13.84 14.03
N THR A 320 -28.80 14.88 14.64
CA THR A 320 -29.18 14.91 16.05
C THR A 320 -30.28 13.89 16.42
N ASN A 321 -30.96 13.31 15.43
CA ASN A 321 -32.01 12.31 15.64
C ASN A 321 -31.45 10.88 15.84
N PHE A 322 -30.17 10.62 15.50
CA PHE A 322 -29.56 9.33 15.79
C PHE A 322 -29.27 9.16 17.29
N GLU A 323 -29.58 7.98 17.85
CA GLU A 323 -29.34 7.71 19.27
C GLU A 323 -27.86 7.81 19.66
N ALA A 324 -26.93 7.36 18.79
CA ALA A 324 -25.51 7.52 18.99
C ALA A 324 -25.10 9.01 19.13
N PHE A 325 -25.76 9.91 18.37
CA PHE A 325 -25.53 11.36 18.48
C PHE A 325 -26.03 11.91 19.84
N LYS A 326 -27.23 11.56 20.23
CA LYS A 326 -27.86 11.99 21.51
C LYS A 326 -27.02 11.57 22.71
N ARG A 327 -26.48 10.34 22.69
CA ARG A 327 -25.61 9.81 23.73
C ARG A 327 -24.17 10.26 23.62
N LYS A 328 -23.81 10.97 22.54
CA LYS A 328 -22.44 11.37 22.20
C LYS A 328 -21.50 10.15 22.02
N ASP A 329 -22.01 9.01 21.59
CA ASP A 329 -21.24 7.81 21.34
C ASP A 329 -20.76 7.77 19.88
N ILE A 330 -20.04 8.82 19.51
CA ILE A 330 -19.45 9.05 18.19
C ILE A 330 -17.94 9.08 18.31
N TYR A 331 -17.23 8.33 17.45
CA TYR A 331 -15.77 8.25 17.47
C TYR A 331 -15.20 8.45 16.07
N THR A 332 -14.12 9.21 15.99
CA THR A 332 -13.44 9.53 14.73
C THR A 332 -11.94 9.34 14.84
N PHE A 333 -11.31 8.91 13.76
CA PHE A 333 -9.86 8.93 13.61
C PHE A 333 -9.35 10.27 13.01
N SER A 334 -10.24 11.07 12.42
CA SER A 334 -9.87 12.31 11.71
C SER A 334 -9.35 13.42 12.65
N ASN A 335 -9.54 13.28 13.96
CA ASN A 335 -9.00 14.17 14.98
C ASN A 335 -7.58 13.79 15.46
N THR A 336 -7.03 12.70 14.97
CA THR A 336 -5.64 12.31 15.25
C THR A 336 -4.78 12.64 14.04
N LYS A 337 -4.09 13.78 14.15
CA LYS A 337 -3.36 14.39 13.03
C LYS A 337 -1.90 14.61 13.38
N GLY A 338 -1.04 14.58 12.37
CA GLY A 338 0.32 15.10 12.42
C GLY A 338 0.35 16.62 12.47
N GLU A 339 1.55 17.19 12.58
CA GLU A 339 1.77 18.64 12.78
C GLU A 339 1.24 19.49 11.63
N THR A 340 1.26 18.98 10.40
CA THR A 340 0.81 19.66 9.18
C THR A 340 -0.64 19.33 8.80
N GLY A 341 -1.34 18.56 9.63
CA GLY A 341 -2.77 18.25 9.44
C GLY A 341 -3.08 16.92 8.75
N GLY A 342 -2.07 16.16 8.32
CA GLY A 342 -2.23 14.80 7.81
C GLY A 342 -2.88 13.90 8.86
N VAL A 343 -3.85 13.06 8.46
CA VAL A 343 -4.56 12.15 9.36
C VAL A 343 -3.75 10.88 9.55
N LEU A 344 -3.34 10.62 10.80
CA LEU A 344 -2.44 9.52 11.13
C LEU A 344 -2.98 8.13 10.76
N TYR A 345 -4.30 7.94 10.82
CA TYR A 345 -4.94 6.69 10.41
C TYR A 345 -4.63 6.31 8.96
N TYR A 346 -4.69 7.28 8.03
CA TYR A 346 -4.42 7.01 6.62
C TYR A 346 -2.95 6.69 6.33
N GLU A 347 -2.03 7.20 7.14
CA GLU A 347 -0.61 6.89 6.99
C GLU A 347 -0.26 5.54 7.64
N LEU A 348 -0.54 5.39 8.93
CA LEU A 348 -0.04 4.28 9.75
C LEU A 348 -1.03 3.11 9.87
N GLY A 349 -2.34 3.34 9.72
CA GLY A 349 -3.36 2.32 9.97
C GLY A 349 -3.24 1.11 9.06
N THR A 350 -2.80 1.30 7.81
CA THR A 350 -2.53 0.22 6.85
C THR A 350 -1.40 -0.69 7.31
N ALA A 351 -0.32 -0.13 7.83
CA ALA A 351 0.83 -0.88 8.32
C ALA A 351 0.62 -1.46 9.73
N ARG A 352 -0.28 -0.87 10.54
CA ARG A 352 -0.54 -1.27 11.93
C ARG A 352 -2.02 -1.58 12.18
N PRO A 353 -2.58 -2.57 11.46
CA PRO A 353 -3.97 -2.99 11.65
C PRO A 353 -4.26 -3.54 13.06
N ASP A 354 -3.26 -4.05 13.75
CA ASP A 354 -3.33 -4.49 15.14
C ASP A 354 -3.76 -3.36 16.08
N LEU A 355 -3.24 -2.15 15.88
CA LEU A 355 -3.63 -0.97 16.66
C LEU A 355 -5.03 -0.49 16.30
N VAL A 356 -5.39 -0.51 15.01
CA VAL A 356 -6.75 -0.16 14.56
C VAL A 356 -7.78 -1.08 15.20
N LEU A 357 -7.53 -2.39 15.19
CA LEU A 357 -8.42 -3.38 15.80
C LEU A 357 -8.53 -3.19 17.32
N LYS A 358 -7.41 -2.96 18.01
CA LYS A 358 -7.41 -2.68 19.46
C LYS A 358 -8.20 -1.42 19.81
N ASP A 359 -8.11 -0.36 18.99
CA ASP A 359 -8.91 0.84 19.18
C ASP A 359 -10.40 0.55 19.08
N LEU A 360 -10.82 -0.17 18.04
CA LEU A 360 -12.23 -0.54 17.85
C LEU A 360 -12.74 -1.42 19.00
N ILE A 361 -11.94 -2.39 19.46
CA ILE A 361 -12.29 -3.23 20.62
C ILE A 361 -12.44 -2.36 21.87
N LYS A 362 -11.51 -1.44 22.11
CA LYS A 362 -11.59 -0.55 23.28
C LYS A 362 -12.83 0.34 23.27
N ILE A 363 -13.24 0.80 22.10
CA ILE A 363 -14.43 1.65 21.95
C ILE A 363 -15.71 0.82 22.13
N CYS A 364 -15.77 -0.35 21.49
CA CYS A 364 -16.98 -1.16 21.44
C CYS A 364 -17.15 -2.08 22.67
N HIS A 365 -16.04 -2.45 23.32
CA HIS A 365 -15.98 -3.39 24.46
C HIS A 365 -14.93 -2.89 25.48
N PRO A 366 -15.19 -1.73 26.13
CA PRO A 366 -14.18 -1.06 26.97
C PRO A 366 -13.70 -1.93 28.15
N GLU A 367 -14.49 -2.90 28.57
CA GLU A 367 -14.19 -3.84 29.65
C GLU A 367 -13.09 -4.86 29.30
N LEU A 368 -12.88 -5.15 27.98
CA LEU A 368 -11.89 -6.13 27.52
C LEU A 368 -10.47 -5.58 27.51
N LEU A 369 -10.31 -4.28 27.30
CA LEU A 369 -9.00 -3.61 27.18
C LEU A 369 -8.94 -2.41 28.16
N LYS A 370 -9.08 -2.66 29.47
CA LYS A 370 -9.24 -1.62 30.50
C LYS A 370 -8.17 -0.53 30.46
N ASP A 371 -6.90 -0.91 30.36
CA ASP A 371 -5.75 -0.01 30.45
C ASP A 371 -5.29 0.50 29.08
N TYR A 372 -5.88 0.00 27.98
CA TYR A 372 -5.53 0.45 26.63
C TYR A 372 -6.14 1.81 26.33
N LYS A 373 -5.34 2.69 25.76
CA LYS A 373 -5.76 4.00 25.24
C LYS A 373 -5.78 3.95 23.72
N PRO A 374 -6.91 4.30 23.07
CA PRO A 374 -6.98 4.34 21.61
C PRO A 374 -5.88 5.21 21.01
N PHE A 375 -5.28 4.69 19.96
CA PHE A 375 -4.15 5.33 19.28
C PHE A 375 -4.64 6.25 18.16
N PHE A 376 -5.57 5.78 17.34
CA PHE A 376 -6.11 6.52 16.20
C PHE A 376 -7.41 7.23 16.52
N PHE A 377 -8.32 6.55 17.22
CA PHE A 377 -9.69 7.02 17.41
C PHE A 377 -9.84 7.89 18.65
N LYS A 378 -10.63 8.94 18.51
CA LYS A 378 -11.03 9.84 19.61
C LYS A 378 -12.55 10.00 19.63
N LYS A 379 -13.12 10.14 20.82
CA LYS A 379 -14.52 10.51 20.98
C LYS A 379 -14.75 11.89 20.40
N LEU A 380 -15.85 12.06 19.69
CA LEU A 380 -16.23 13.35 19.12
C LEU A 380 -16.90 14.20 20.20
N ASN A 381 -16.44 15.42 20.39
CA ASN A 381 -16.94 16.34 21.44
C ASN A 381 -18.06 17.23 20.90
#